data_d1053a7e642e11d4470616fe1ec07350
#
_entry.id   d1053a7e642e11d4470616fe1ec07350
#
_cell.length_a   1.000
_cell.length_b   1.000
_cell.length_c   1.000
_cell.angle_alpha   90.00
_cell.angle_beta   90.00
_cell.angle_gamma   90.00
#
_symmetry.space_group_name_H-M   'P 1'
#
loop_
_entity.id
_entity.type
_entity.pdbx_description
1 polymer ?
#
loop_
_entity_poly.entity_id
_entity_poly.type
_entity_poly.pdbx_seq_one_letter_code
_entity_poly.pdbx_strand_id
1 'polypeptide(L)'
;MTITIVILIDLLLILFSLKYAWWYPRKDMKKTRIMMYHMISDQLESTKKSGLRVSPDMFERHLKYFKDNGWKFIKMSELQLYENDNKVVAITFDDGYLDNYTNAFPILKKYNACATLYLVIDRHKNDWSVKKNPKHNTGALANEEKLSDDHIKEMLDSGVFELGGHTITHPFLPNTSTDDKKYEMIECKNILETTFNSKVSSFAYPFGIYNEDDVEIVKNSSYESAVTTDEGVADLDLPFELKRIKASGKDNFFAFKLRVQKGFRGFI
;
A
#
# COMPACT_ATOMS: atom_id res chain seq x y z
N MET A 1 -42.17 23.61 2.34
CA MET A 1 -41.29 23.08 3.40
C MET A 1 -41.09 21.55 3.32
N THR A 2 -42.15 20.76 3.24
CA THR A 2 -42.08 19.28 3.20
C THR A 2 -41.34 18.73 1.95
N ILE A 3 -41.67 19.24 0.76
CA ILE A 3 -41.04 18.81 -0.51
C ILE A 3 -39.53 19.11 -0.52
N THR A 4 -39.14 20.28 -0.03
CA THR A 4 -37.72 20.67 0.02
C THR A 4 -36.90 19.77 0.95
N ILE A 5 -37.50 19.34 2.08
CA ILE A 5 -36.87 18.42 3.03
C ILE A 5 -36.72 17.03 2.40
N VAL A 6 -37.71 16.53 1.68
CA VAL A 6 -37.63 15.23 0.99
C VAL A 6 -36.52 15.24 -0.06
N ILE A 7 -36.46 16.28 -0.91
CA ILE A 7 -35.43 16.41 -1.92
C ILE A 7 -34.01 16.44 -1.28
N LEU A 8 -33.85 17.13 -0.16
CA LEU A 8 -32.58 17.19 0.55
C LEU A 8 -32.16 15.80 1.10
N ILE A 9 -33.12 15.06 1.66
CA ILE A 9 -32.86 13.70 2.16
C ILE A 9 -32.46 12.77 1.01
N ASP A 10 -33.18 12.82 -0.11
CA ASP A 10 -32.85 11.99 -1.28
C ASP A 10 -31.46 12.30 -1.81
N LEU A 11 -31.10 13.59 -1.90
CA LEU A 11 -29.76 14.00 -2.32
C LEU A 11 -28.67 13.46 -1.37
N LEU A 12 -28.89 13.54 -0.06
CA LEU A 12 -27.95 12.99 0.94
C LEU A 12 -27.82 11.46 0.83
N LEU A 13 -28.92 10.74 0.58
CA LEU A 13 -28.90 9.29 0.37
C LEU A 13 -28.15 8.92 -0.92
N ILE A 14 -28.33 9.68 -1.99
CA ILE A 14 -27.59 9.49 -3.24
C ILE A 14 -26.09 9.72 -3.01
N LEU A 15 -25.72 10.83 -2.38
CA LEU A 15 -24.32 11.14 -2.07
C LEU A 15 -23.71 10.06 -1.16
N PHE A 16 -24.43 9.60 -0.16
CA PHE A 16 -24.01 8.50 0.71
C PHE A 16 -23.79 7.21 -0.11
N SER A 17 -24.73 6.89 -0.99
CA SER A 17 -24.67 5.70 -1.84
C SER A 17 -23.50 5.76 -2.82
N LEU A 18 -23.22 6.90 -3.44
CA LEU A 18 -22.06 7.09 -4.31
C LEU A 18 -20.75 7.00 -3.53
N LYS A 19 -20.70 7.61 -2.33
CA LYS A 19 -19.52 7.62 -1.49
C LYS A 19 -19.12 6.25 -0.97
N TYR A 20 -20.07 5.42 -0.61
CA TYR A 20 -19.83 4.13 0.05
C TYR A 20 -20.15 2.93 -0.85
N ALA A 21 -20.87 3.10 -1.95
CA ALA A 21 -21.30 2.01 -2.85
C ALA A 21 -21.79 0.77 -2.07
N TRP A 22 -22.50 0.98 -0.94
CA TRP A 22 -22.86 -0.06 0.03
C TRP A 22 -23.65 -1.22 -0.61
N TRP A 23 -24.33 -0.96 -1.68
CA TRP A 23 -25.11 -1.90 -2.51
C TRP A 23 -24.26 -2.69 -3.51
N TYR A 24 -23.00 -2.28 -3.75
CA TYR A 24 -22.12 -2.95 -4.72
C TYR A 24 -21.74 -4.36 -4.22
N PRO A 25 -21.70 -5.38 -5.11
CA PRO A 25 -21.44 -6.76 -4.71
C PRO A 25 -20.06 -6.92 -4.05
N ARG A 26 -20.02 -7.84 -3.09
CA ARG A 26 -18.76 -8.23 -2.44
C ARG A 26 -17.92 -9.04 -3.41
N LYS A 27 -16.61 -8.87 -3.33
CA LYS A 27 -15.65 -9.69 -4.07
C LYS A 27 -15.49 -11.04 -3.39
N ASP A 28 -15.17 -12.06 -4.19
CA ASP A 28 -14.91 -13.41 -3.72
C ASP A 28 -13.84 -13.39 -2.61
N MET A 29 -14.06 -14.16 -1.56
CA MET A 29 -13.15 -14.28 -0.42
C MET A 29 -11.89 -15.11 -0.74
N LYS A 30 -11.86 -15.84 -1.86
CA LYS A 30 -10.67 -16.49 -2.39
C LYS A 30 -9.67 -15.50 -3.02
N LYS A 31 -10.13 -14.34 -3.51
CA LYS A 31 -9.24 -13.31 -4.04
C LYS A 31 -8.47 -12.66 -2.89
N THR A 32 -7.16 -12.70 -2.94
CA THR A 32 -6.28 -12.11 -1.92
C THR A 32 -6.50 -10.61 -1.81
N ARG A 33 -6.52 -10.08 -0.58
CA ARG A 33 -6.54 -8.65 -0.28
C ARG A 33 -5.11 -8.19 -0.05
N ILE A 34 -4.61 -7.31 -0.89
CA ILE A 34 -3.33 -6.64 -0.69
C ILE A 34 -3.61 -5.24 -0.17
N MET A 35 -3.30 -4.99 1.09
CA MET A 35 -3.55 -3.69 1.74
C MET A 35 -2.36 -2.78 1.53
N MET A 36 -2.59 -1.58 1.00
CA MET A 36 -1.55 -0.56 0.76
C MET A 36 -1.58 0.50 1.85
N TYR A 37 -0.53 0.56 2.65
CA TYR A 37 -0.26 1.60 3.64
C TYR A 37 0.99 2.39 3.25
N HIS A 38 1.19 3.55 3.89
CA HIS A 38 2.43 4.32 3.84
C HIS A 38 2.85 4.67 5.27
N MET A 39 2.21 5.66 5.90
CA MET A 39 2.53 6.09 7.26
C MET A 39 1.51 5.57 8.28
N ILE A 40 2.01 5.12 9.43
CA ILE A 40 1.19 4.77 10.60
C ILE A 40 1.44 5.82 11.69
N SER A 41 0.84 6.98 11.49
CA SER A 41 0.97 8.13 12.39
C SER A 41 -0.32 8.95 12.42
N ASP A 42 -0.47 9.76 13.46
CA ASP A 42 -1.60 10.66 13.58
C ASP A 42 -1.55 11.78 12.53
N GLN A 43 -2.72 12.33 12.21
CA GLN A 43 -2.83 13.48 11.32
C GLN A 43 -2.17 14.70 11.94
N LEU A 44 -1.48 15.50 11.15
CA LEU A 44 -0.90 16.76 11.61
C LEU A 44 -2.02 17.79 11.82
N GLU A 45 -2.08 18.42 13.01
CA GLU A 45 -3.16 19.35 13.39
C GLU A 45 -3.31 20.54 12.44
N SER A 46 -2.21 21.02 11.89
CA SER A 46 -2.15 22.22 11.03
C SER A 46 -2.45 21.97 9.57
N THR A 47 -2.71 20.73 9.16
CA THR A 47 -2.81 20.36 7.75
C THR A 47 -4.14 19.71 7.37
N LYS A 48 -4.50 19.78 6.09
CA LYS A 48 -5.60 18.99 5.56
C LYS A 48 -5.31 17.50 5.74
N LYS A 49 -6.29 16.72 6.24
CA LYS A 49 -6.15 15.27 6.45
C LYS A 49 -5.48 14.58 5.27
N SER A 50 -4.36 13.93 5.52
CA SER A 50 -3.62 13.15 4.55
C SER A 50 -4.24 11.75 4.37
N GLY A 51 -4.36 11.29 3.13
CA GLY A 51 -4.74 9.91 2.86
C GLY A 51 -3.62 8.91 3.16
N LEU A 52 -2.37 9.36 3.23
CA LEU A 52 -1.20 8.50 3.46
C LEU A 52 -1.01 8.16 4.95
N ARG A 53 -1.59 8.93 5.88
CA ARG A 53 -1.43 8.75 7.33
C ARG A 53 -2.63 8.03 7.92
N VAL A 54 -2.45 6.79 8.33
CA VAL A 54 -3.43 6.02 9.11
C VAL A 54 -2.97 6.05 10.56
N SER A 55 -3.85 6.46 11.49
CA SER A 55 -3.45 6.51 12.90
C SER A 55 -3.13 5.12 13.46
N PRO A 56 -2.23 5.00 14.45
CA PRO A 56 -1.90 3.72 15.09
C PRO A 56 -3.14 2.98 15.61
N ASP A 57 -4.07 3.68 16.26
CA ASP A 57 -5.33 3.10 16.72
C ASP A 57 -6.18 2.54 15.58
N MET A 58 -6.26 3.24 14.44
CA MET A 58 -7.02 2.76 13.30
C MET A 58 -6.33 1.56 12.65
N PHE A 59 -5.00 1.57 12.53
CA PHE A 59 -4.22 0.44 12.03
C PHE A 59 -4.41 -0.79 12.92
N GLU A 60 -4.35 -0.64 14.24
CA GLU A 60 -4.63 -1.72 15.18
C GLU A 60 -6.04 -2.29 15.01
N ARG A 61 -7.05 -1.43 14.83
CA ARG A 61 -8.44 -1.86 14.55
C ARG A 61 -8.54 -2.63 13.23
N HIS A 62 -7.74 -2.27 12.21
CA HIS A 62 -7.70 -2.99 10.95
C HIS A 62 -7.15 -4.41 11.14
N LEU A 63 -6.02 -4.57 11.84
CA LEU A 63 -5.44 -5.88 12.11
C LEU A 63 -6.37 -6.74 13.00
N LYS A 64 -6.96 -6.13 14.03
CA LYS A 64 -7.96 -6.79 14.87
C LYS A 64 -9.14 -7.31 14.04
N TYR A 65 -9.66 -6.51 13.12
CA TYR A 65 -10.75 -6.92 12.23
C TYR A 65 -10.36 -8.15 11.39
N PHE A 66 -9.18 -8.16 10.80
CA PHE A 66 -8.71 -9.31 10.03
C PHE A 66 -8.61 -10.55 10.91
N LYS A 67 -7.96 -10.45 12.06
CA LYS A 67 -7.78 -11.55 13.00
C LYS A 67 -9.11 -12.11 13.50
N ASP A 68 -10.02 -11.26 13.99
CA ASP A 68 -11.32 -11.65 14.54
C ASP A 68 -12.22 -12.30 13.49
N ASN A 69 -12.02 -11.98 12.20
CA ASN A 69 -12.80 -12.55 11.10
C ASN A 69 -12.10 -13.72 10.39
N GLY A 70 -11.02 -14.25 10.97
CA GLY A 70 -10.33 -15.45 10.48
C GLY A 70 -9.55 -15.24 9.18
N TRP A 71 -9.02 -14.03 8.97
CA TRP A 71 -8.11 -13.77 7.86
C TRP A 71 -6.71 -14.25 8.19
N LYS A 72 -6.04 -14.82 7.20
CA LYS A 72 -4.66 -15.27 7.27
C LYS A 72 -3.76 -14.13 6.76
N PHE A 73 -2.82 -13.69 7.59
CA PHE A 73 -1.78 -12.74 7.18
C PHE A 73 -0.68 -13.49 6.44
N ILE A 74 -0.28 -12.96 5.29
CA ILE A 74 0.81 -13.49 4.48
C ILE A 74 1.75 -12.37 4.03
N LYS A 75 2.96 -12.74 3.65
CA LYS A 75 3.90 -11.90 2.91
C LYS A 75 3.63 -11.99 1.41
N MET A 76 4.10 -11.02 0.63
CA MET A 76 3.92 -11.04 -0.83
C MET A 76 4.65 -12.22 -1.49
N SER A 77 5.77 -12.66 -0.93
CA SER A 77 6.49 -13.85 -1.39
C SER A 77 5.70 -15.16 -1.22
N GLU A 78 4.63 -15.14 -0.43
CA GLU A 78 3.82 -16.32 -0.13
C GLU A 78 2.53 -16.41 -0.95
N LEU A 79 2.27 -15.44 -1.85
CA LEU A 79 1.01 -15.34 -2.61
C LEU A 79 0.61 -16.64 -3.30
N GLN A 80 1.56 -17.31 -3.95
CA GLN A 80 1.31 -18.56 -4.69
C GLN A 80 0.94 -19.72 -3.74
N LEU A 81 1.50 -19.75 -2.53
CA LEU A 81 1.23 -20.80 -1.53
C LEU A 81 -0.23 -20.75 -1.05
N TYR A 82 -0.84 -19.56 -1.08
CA TYR A 82 -2.19 -19.34 -0.56
C TYR A 82 -3.21 -18.95 -1.64
N GLU A 83 -2.92 -19.22 -2.90
CA GLU A 83 -3.77 -18.86 -4.04
C GLU A 83 -5.21 -19.41 -3.91
N ASN A 84 -5.36 -20.61 -3.37
CA ASN A 84 -6.65 -21.27 -3.21
C ASN A 84 -7.30 -21.10 -1.83
N ASP A 85 -6.65 -20.39 -0.92
CA ASP A 85 -7.15 -20.16 0.43
C ASP A 85 -8.19 -19.03 0.47
N ASN A 86 -9.14 -19.18 1.39
CA ASN A 86 -10.11 -18.11 1.67
C ASN A 86 -9.54 -17.11 2.68
N LYS A 87 -9.93 -15.84 2.55
CA LYS A 87 -9.63 -14.77 3.51
C LYS A 87 -8.12 -14.62 3.76
N VAL A 88 -7.38 -14.44 2.69
CA VAL A 88 -5.94 -14.16 2.72
C VAL A 88 -5.71 -12.65 2.57
N VAL A 89 -4.86 -12.10 3.41
CA VAL A 89 -4.49 -10.68 3.38
C VAL A 89 -2.99 -10.47 3.47
N ALA A 90 -2.42 -9.72 2.54
CA ALA A 90 -1.06 -9.20 2.59
C ALA A 90 -1.11 -7.73 3.04
N ILE A 91 -0.31 -7.38 4.03
CA ILE A 91 -0.13 -6.00 4.48
C ILE A 91 1.12 -5.46 3.79
N THR A 92 1.01 -4.32 3.10
CA THR A 92 2.15 -3.70 2.43
C THR A 92 2.33 -2.26 2.86
N PHE A 93 3.59 -1.83 2.99
CA PHE A 93 3.98 -0.47 3.29
C PHE A 93 4.89 0.03 2.18
N ASP A 94 4.64 1.24 1.68
CA ASP A 94 5.45 1.87 0.65
C ASP A 94 6.36 2.95 1.27
N ASP A 95 7.46 3.30 0.57
CA ASP A 95 8.37 4.43 0.81
C ASP A 95 9.39 4.25 1.94
N GLY A 96 9.12 3.50 3.00
CA GLY A 96 10.06 3.29 4.11
C GLY A 96 10.05 4.41 5.15
N TYR A 97 8.89 4.86 5.60
CA TYR A 97 8.74 5.83 6.71
C TYR A 97 9.10 5.22 8.06
N LEU A 98 9.72 6.02 8.96
CA LEU A 98 10.16 5.59 10.28
C LEU A 98 9.00 5.04 11.14
N ASP A 99 7.80 5.59 10.99
CA ASP A 99 6.62 5.14 11.74
C ASP A 99 6.18 3.69 11.41
N ASN A 100 6.71 3.11 10.34
CA ASN A 100 6.54 1.68 10.08
C ASN A 100 7.30 0.82 11.12
N TYR A 101 8.44 1.30 11.64
CA TYR A 101 9.17 0.68 12.72
C TYR A 101 8.59 1.06 14.08
N THR A 102 8.42 2.36 14.37
CA THR A 102 8.04 2.82 15.71
C THR A 102 6.61 2.48 16.10
N ASN A 103 5.68 2.46 15.13
CA ASN A 103 4.25 2.29 15.36
C ASN A 103 3.68 1.00 14.75
N ALA A 104 3.94 0.72 13.45
CA ALA A 104 3.33 -0.44 12.79
C ALA A 104 3.93 -1.76 13.28
N PHE A 105 5.25 -1.85 13.41
CA PHE A 105 5.95 -3.07 13.78
C PHE A 105 5.50 -3.67 15.12
N PRO A 106 5.42 -2.93 16.24
CA PRO A 106 4.90 -3.48 17.49
C PRO A 106 3.43 -3.94 17.39
N ILE A 107 2.61 -3.23 16.60
CA ILE A 107 1.21 -3.62 16.39
C ILE A 107 1.13 -4.92 15.58
N LEU A 108 1.92 -5.07 14.51
CA LEU A 108 1.99 -6.32 13.73
C LEU A 108 2.38 -7.49 14.63
N LYS A 109 3.42 -7.34 15.48
CA LYS A 109 3.83 -8.38 16.44
C LYS A 109 2.70 -8.75 17.39
N LYS A 110 1.97 -7.78 17.93
CA LYS A 110 0.83 -7.98 18.84
C LYS A 110 -0.26 -8.87 18.22
N TYR A 111 -0.51 -8.72 16.91
CA TYR A 111 -1.54 -9.48 16.20
C TYR A 111 -1.01 -10.74 15.52
N ASN A 112 0.27 -11.06 15.66
CA ASN A 112 0.94 -12.13 14.95
C ASN A 112 0.73 -12.03 13.43
N ALA A 113 0.83 -10.80 12.93
CA ALA A 113 0.71 -10.42 11.53
C ALA A 113 2.09 -10.19 10.92
N CYS A 114 2.19 -10.33 9.60
CA CYS A 114 3.38 -10.03 8.84
C CYS A 114 3.09 -8.97 7.76
N ALA A 115 4.14 -8.41 7.17
CA ALA A 115 4.02 -7.38 6.16
C ALA A 115 5.18 -7.42 5.15
N THR A 116 4.97 -6.78 4.00
CA THR A 116 5.99 -6.51 2.99
C THR A 116 6.28 -5.01 2.97
N LEU A 117 7.54 -4.62 3.05
CA LEU A 117 8.00 -3.24 2.97
C LEU A 117 8.58 -2.97 1.57
N TYR A 118 7.91 -2.20 0.76
CA TYR A 118 8.39 -1.69 -0.52
C TYR A 118 9.29 -0.48 -0.28
N LEU A 119 10.60 -0.72 -0.31
CA LEU A 119 11.59 0.23 0.13
C LEU A 119 12.22 0.99 -1.04
N VAL A 120 12.25 2.31 -0.93
CA VAL A 120 13.05 3.19 -1.78
C VAL A 120 14.48 3.23 -1.23
N ILE A 121 15.50 3.05 -2.10
CA ILE A 121 16.90 3.01 -1.67
C ILE A 121 17.34 4.37 -1.14
N ASP A 122 17.23 5.43 -1.96
CA ASP A 122 17.64 6.79 -1.60
C ASP A 122 16.54 7.57 -0.87
N ARG A 123 15.97 6.94 0.17
CA ARG A 123 14.83 7.45 0.92
C ARG A 123 15.11 8.68 1.77
N HIS A 124 16.35 8.88 2.20
CA HIS A 124 16.71 9.97 3.11
C HIS A 124 16.86 11.34 2.45
N LYS A 125 17.14 11.38 1.16
CA LYS A 125 17.44 12.60 0.40
C LYS A 125 16.37 12.95 -0.61
N ASN A 126 15.37 12.09 -0.75
CA ASN A 126 14.41 12.22 -1.82
C ASN A 126 13.12 12.88 -1.32
N ASP A 127 12.76 13.92 -2.01
CA ASP A 127 11.47 14.58 -1.91
C ASP A 127 10.56 13.94 -2.96
N TRP A 128 9.65 13.04 -2.60
CA TRP A 128 8.70 12.40 -3.53
C TRP A 128 7.79 13.42 -4.26
N SER A 129 8.24 14.66 -4.42
CA SER A 129 7.51 15.71 -5.08
C SER A 129 7.34 15.39 -6.56
N VAL A 130 6.16 14.94 -6.91
CA VAL A 130 5.80 14.68 -8.29
C VAL A 130 5.35 15.96 -8.95
N LYS A 131 5.99 16.34 -10.05
CA LYS A 131 5.52 17.41 -10.94
C LYS A 131 4.07 17.23 -11.41
N LYS A 132 3.54 15.99 -11.37
CA LYS A 132 2.16 15.65 -11.71
C LYS A 132 1.12 16.22 -10.75
N ASN A 133 1.48 16.39 -9.48
CA ASN A 133 0.56 16.94 -8.48
C ASN A 133 1.27 17.97 -7.61
N PRO A 134 1.20 19.27 -7.99
CA PRO A 134 1.85 20.35 -7.24
C PRO A 134 1.49 20.39 -5.75
N LYS A 135 0.34 19.81 -5.36
CA LYS A 135 -0.06 19.73 -3.96
C LYS A 135 0.71 18.69 -3.16
N HIS A 136 1.39 17.74 -3.81
CA HIS A 136 2.32 16.82 -3.16
C HIS A 136 3.72 17.43 -3.01
N ASN A 137 3.99 18.53 -3.66
CA ASN A 137 5.25 19.30 -3.61
C ASN A 137 5.30 20.28 -2.43
N THR A 138 4.56 20.05 -1.38
CA THR A 138 4.58 20.96 -0.22
C THR A 138 5.82 20.81 0.66
N GLY A 139 6.77 19.97 0.28
CA GLY A 139 7.93 19.62 1.11
C GLY A 139 7.61 18.80 2.36
N ALA A 140 6.32 18.57 2.64
CA ALA A 140 5.89 17.90 3.84
C ALA A 140 6.35 16.43 3.91
N LEU A 141 6.42 15.73 2.77
CA LEU A 141 6.91 14.33 2.72
C LEU A 141 8.43 14.23 2.79
N ALA A 142 9.16 15.23 2.33
CA ALA A 142 10.62 15.29 2.44
C ALA A 142 11.08 15.39 3.91
N ASN A 143 10.27 16.02 4.76
CA ASN A 143 10.55 16.19 6.18
C ASN A 143 10.12 14.99 7.05
N GLU A 144 9.44 14.00 6.47
CA GLU A 144 9.07 12.79 7.19
C GLU A 144 10.30 11.90 7.40
N GLU A 145 10.50 11.48 8.63
CA GLU A 145 11.60 10.60 8.98
C GLU A 145 11.48 9.25 8.26
N LYS A 146 12.62 8.71 7.83
CA LYS A 146 12.72 7.45 7.12
C LYS A 146 13.45 6.40 7.96
N LEU A 147 13.18 5.14 7.65
CA LEU A 147 13.86 4.00 8.27
C LEU A 147 15.37 4.06 8.02
N SER A 148 16.16 3.85 9.07
CA SER A 148 17.58 3.52 8.92
C SER A 148 17.75 2.06 8.50
N ASP A 149 18.93 1.70 8.00
CA ASP A 149 19.25 0.31 7.67
C ASP A 149 19.21 -0.61 8.91
N ASP A 150 19.58 -0.10 10.08
CA ASP A 150 19.49 -0.86 11.33
C ASP A 150 18.04 -1.16 11.73
N HIS A 151 17.12 -0.19 11.58
CA HIS A 151 15.69 -0.45 11.78
C HIS A 151 15.17 -1.55 10.84
N ILE A 152 15.58 -1.51 9.56
CA ILE A 152 15.16 -2.50 8.57
C ILE A 152 15.71 -3.89 8.92
N LYS A 153 16.99 -3.99 9.32
CA LYS A 153 17.57 -5.27 9.75
C LYS A 153 16.81 -5.87 10.92
N GLU A 154 16.50 -5.08 11.96
CA GLU A 154 15.72 -5.57 13.10
C GLU A 154 14.32 -6.06 12.67
N MET A 155 13.65 -5.32 11.77
CA MET A 155 12.35 -5.71 11.24
C MET A 155 12.42 -7.04 10.47
N LEU A 156 13.46 -7.26 9.67
CA LEU A 156 13.69 -8.49 8.92
C LEU A 156 14.06 -9.66 9.82
N ASP A 157 14.99 -9.47 10.76
CA ASP A 157 15.46 -10.49 11.70
C ASP A 157 14.33 -11.01 12.60
N SER A 158 13.34 -10.16 12.85
CA SER A 158 12.13 -10.56 13.59
C SER A 158 11.23 -11.55 12.84
N GLY A 159 11.40 -11.70 11.54
CA GLY A 159 10.52 -12.49 10.67
C GLY A 159 9.16 -11.84 10.37
N VAL A 160 8.85 -10.67 10.93
CA VAL A 160 7.57 -9.96 10.72
C VAL A 160 7.54 -9.30 9.33
N PHE A 161 8.66 -8.76 8.87
CA PHE A 161 8.76 -8.10 7.57
C PHE A 161 9.55 -8.90 6.55
N GLU A 162 9.27 -8.66 5.30
CA GLU A 162 10.13 -8.93 4.15
C GLU A 162 10.29 -7.63 3.36
N LEU A 163 11.29 -7.59 2.46
CA LEU A 163 11.51 -6.47 1.54
C LEU A 163 10.87 -6.73 0.18
N GLY A 164 10.34 -5.64 -0.40
CA GLY A 164 10.02 -5.48 -1.81
C GLY A 164 10.76 -4.28 -2.40
N GLY A 165 10.98 -4.28 -3.71
CA GLY A 165 11.61 -3.17 -4.42
C GLY A 165 10.63 -2.02 -4.67
N HIS A 166 11.12 -0.77 -4.55
CA HIS A 166 10.36 0.44 -4.88
C HIS A 166 11.22 1.49 -5.59
N THR A 167 12.13 1.02 -6.44
CA THR A 167 13.14 1.80 -7.16
C THR A 167 14.24 2.38 -6.25
N ILE A 168 15.25 2.99 -6.86
CA ILE A 168 16.34 3.65 -6.14
C ILE A 168 15.91 5.04 -5.67
N THR A 169 15.37 5.86 -6.58
CA THR A 169 15.09 7.28 -6.34
C THR A 169 13.62 7.65 -6.33
N HIS A 170 12.70 6.70 -6.51
CA HIS A 170 11.27 6.91 -6.66
C HIS A 170 10.90 7.85 -7.83
N PRO A 171 11.39 7.57 -9.06
CA PRO A 171 11.22 8.47 -10.19
C PRO A 171 9.78 8.46 -10.71
N PHE A 172 9.43 9.51 -11.44
CA PHE A 172 8.20 9.53 -12.23
C PHE A 172 8.45 8.79 -13.56
N LEU A 173 8.13 7.48 -13.61
CA LEU A 173 8.46 6.58 -14.71
C LEU A 173 8.11 7.10 -16.12
N PRO A 174 6.96 7.77 -16.36
CA PRO A 174 6.67 8.33 -17.67
C PRO A 174 7.69 9.33 -18.22
N ASN A 175 8.47 9.97 -17.34
CA ASN A 175 9.49 10.95 -17.72
C ASN A 175 10.91 10.40 -17.61
N THR A 176 11.06 9.11 -17.30
CA THR A 176 12.34 8.44 -17.10
C THR A 176 12.73 7.69 -18.38
N SER A 177 13.99 7.77 -18.80
CA SER A 177 14.48 7.03 -19.97
C SER A 177 14.42 5.51 -19.73
N THR A 178 14.35 4.71 -20.80
CA THR A 178 14.29 3.25 -20.65
C THR A 178 15.51 2.67 -19.94
N ASP A 179 16.69 3.22 -20.16
CA ASP A 179 17.92 2.75 -19.52
C ASP A 179 17.94 3.13 -18.03
N ASP A 180 17.49 4.34 -17.68
CA ASP A 180 17.33 4.75 -16.29
C ASP A 180 16.26 3.90 -15.58
N LYS A 181 15.14 3.58 -16.24
CA LYS A 181 14.12 2.68 -15.68
C LYS A 181 14.67 1.29 -15.36
N LYS A 182 15.46 0.71 -16.26
CA LYS A 182 16.16 -0.56 -16.02
C LYS A 182 17.07 -0.46 -14.81
N TYR A 183 17.89 0.58 -14.74
CA TYR A 183 18.78 0.84 -13.62
C TYR A 183 17.97 0.96 -12.30
N GLU A 184 16.95 1.79 -12.27
CA GLU A 184 16.09 2.03 -11.11
C GLU A 184 15.42 0.75 -10.58
N MET A 185 15.00 -0.17 -11.45
CA MET A 185 14.26 -1.37 -11.07
C MET A 185 15.17 -2.56 -10.78
N ILE A 186 16.20 -2.79 -11.63
CA ILE A 186 17.11 -3.94 -11.51
C ILE A 186 18.07 -3.72 -10.34
N GLU A 187 18.75 -2.56 -10.33
CA GLU A 187 19.74 -2.28 -9.29
C GLU A 187 19.07 -2.07 -7.91
N CYS A 188 17.82 -1.60 -7.87
CA CYS A 188 17.06 -1.58 -6.62
C CYS A 188 17.05 -2.98 -5.96
N LYS A 189 16.71 -4.03 -6.72
CA LYS A 189 16.70 -5.40 -6.22
C LYS A 189 18.08 -5.83 -5.75
N ASN A 190 19.11 -5.65 -6.60
CA ASN A 190 20.49 -6.04 -6.30
C ASN A 190 21.03 -5.37 -5.02
N ILE A 191 20.78 -4.07 -4.88
CA ILE A 191 21.21 -3.30 -3.70
C ILE A 191 20.51 -3.79 -2.45
N LEU A 192 19.18 -3.99 -2.50
CA LEU A 192 18.42 -4.48 -1.34
C LEU A 192 18.87 -5.87 -0.91
N GLU A 193 19.00 -6.81 -1.86
CA GLU A 193 19.41 -8.18 -1.57
C GLU A 193 20.84 -8.23 -0.99
N THR A 194 21.75 -7.42 -1.54
CA THR A 194 23.13 -7.35 -1.06
C THR A 194 23.23 -6.68 0.31
N THR A 195 22.53 -5.56 0.53
CA THR A 195 22.63 -4.77 1.77
C THR A 195 22.03 -5.51 2.95
N PHE A 196 20.91 -6.19 2.73
CA PHE A 196 20.13 -6.82 3.80
C PHE A 196 20.23 -8.33 3.84
N ASN A 197 21.00 -8.96 2.92
CA ASN A 197 21.11 -10.42 2.78
C ASN A 197 19.72 -11.10 2.81
N SER A 198 18.77 -10.56 2.07
CA SER A 198 17.36 -10.97 2.07
C SER A 198 16.82 -11.01 0.65
N LYS A 199 16.10 -12.07 0.29
CA LYS A 199 15.48 -12.18 -1.03
C LYS A 199 14.40 -11.10 -1.22
N VAL A 200 14.39 -10.46 -2.39
CA VAL A 200 13.40 -9.45 -2.80
C VAL A 200 12.62 -10.00 -3.99
N SER A 201 11.41 -10.50 -3.75
CA SER A 201 10.61 -11.20 -4.76
C SER A 201 9.49 -10.35 -5.38
N SER A 202 9.14 -9.21 -4.77
CA SER A 202 8.06 -8.36 -5.27
C SER A 202 8.47 -6.91 -5.45
N PHE A 203 7.75 -6.20 -6.33
CA PHE A 203 8.02 -4.81 -6.69
C PHE A 203 6.76 -3.95 -6.54
N ALA A 204 6.90 -2.66 -6.23
CA ALA A 204 5.82 -1.68 -6.31
C ALA A 204 6.18 -0.55 -7.28
N TYR A 205 5.28 -0.25 -8.22
CA TYR A 205 5.51 0.84 -9.16
C TYR A 205 5.35 2.19 -8.47
N PRO A 206 6.34 3.11 -8.58
CA PRO A 206 6.24 4.47 -8.03
C PRO A 206 4.96 5.16 -8.50
N PHE A 207 4.19 5.72 -7.54
CA PHE A 207 2.89 6.36 -7.78
C PHE A 207 1.82 5.45 -8.39
N GLY A 208 2.11 4.17 -8.64
CA GLY A 208 1.27 3.26 -9.41
C GLY A 208 1.13 3.67 -10.88
N ILE A 209 2.08 4.41 -11.43
CA ILE A 209 2.08 4.88 -12.82
C ILE A 209 3.18 4.12 -13.57
N TYR A 210 2.76 3.33 -14.53
CA TYR A 210 3.63 2.45 -15.30
C TYR A 210 3.03 2.22 -16.70
N ASN A 211 3.79 1.62 -17.59
CA ASN A 211 3.35 1.16 -18.90
C ASN A 211 3.80 -0.29 -19.15
N GLU A 212 3.50 -0.85 -20.33
CA GLU A 212 3.85 -2.21 -20.70
C GLU A 212 5.37 -2.47 -20.67
N ASP A 213 6.18 -1.50 -21.11
CA ASP A 213 7.64 -1.62 -21.06
C ASP A 213 8.15 -1.73 -19.60
N ASP A 214 7.55 -0.99 -18.66
CA ASP A 214 7.89 -1.06 -17.24
C ASP A 214 7.57 -2.45 -16.67
N VAL A 215 6.42 -3.02 -17.07
CA VAL A 215 6.04 -4.39 -16.69
C VAL A 215 7.05 -5.41 -17.21
N GLU A 216 7.48 -5.28 -18.47
CA GLU A 216 8.49 -6.18 -19.05
C GLU A 216 9.86 -6.04 -18.37
N ILE A 217 10.28 -4.83 -17.98
CA ILE A 217 11.51 -4.64 -17.20
C ILE A 217 11.41 -5.38 -15.86
N VAL A 218 10.31 -5.23 -15.13
CA VAL A 218 10.11 -5.89 -13.82
C VAL A 218 10.10 -7.41 -13.96
N LYS A 219 9.39 -7.97 -14.95
CA LYS A 219 9.40 -9.41 -15.25
C LYS A 219 10.81 -9.92 -15.51
N ASN A 220 11.57 -9.22 -16.34
CA ASN A 220 12.93 -9.62 -16.71
C ASN A 220 13.96 -9.37 -15.59
N SER A 221 13.58 -8.71 -14.50
CA SER A 221 14.43 -8.44 -13.33
C SER A 221 14.30 -9.49 -12.22
N SER A 222 13.74 -10.66 -12.54
CA SER A 222 13.56 -11.76 -11.59
C SER A 222 12.72 -11.42 -10.36
N TYR A 223 11.83 -10.44 -10.45
CA TYR A 223 10.72 -10.30 -9.52
C TYR A 223 9.65 -11.37 -9.84
N GLU A 224 8.96 -11.83 -8.84
CA GLU A 224 7.89 -12.84 -8.97
C GLU A 224 6.51 -12.19 -9.09
N SER A 225 6.38 -10.95 -8.60
CA SER A 225 5.14 -10.17 -8.67
C SER A 225 5.39 -8.67 -8.58
N ALA A 226 4.43 -7.87 -9.03
CA ALA A 226 4.42 -6.44 -8.79
C ALA A 226 3.02 -5.91 -8.45
N VAL A 227 2.99 -4.86 -7.63
CA VAL A 227 1.76 -4.22 -7.16
C VAL A 227 1.61 -2.82 -7.72
N THR A 228 0.37 -2.43 -7.95
CA THR A 228 -0.03 -1.10 -8.44
C THR A 228 -0.75 -0.30 -7.36
N THR A 229 -1.19 0.92 -7.68
CA THR A 229 -2.10 1.71 -6.85
C THR A 229 -3.56 1.60 -7.29
N ASP A 230 -3.85 0.79 -8.30
CA ASP A 230 -5.21 0.53 -8.75
C ASP A 230 -6.02 -0.15 -7.66
N GLU A 231 -7.20 0.41 -7.39
CA GLU A 231 -8.05 -0.13 -6.33
C GLU A 231 -8.74 -1.43 -6.79
N GLY A 232 -8.58 -2.47 -5.99
CA GLY A 232 -9.20 -3.76 -6.26
C GLY A 232 -8.70 -4.88 -5.36
N VAL A 233 -9.16 -6.08 -5.65
CA VAL A 233 -8.60 -7.32 -5.11
C VAL A 233 -7.56 -7.86 -6.08
N ALA A 234 -6.56 -8.57 -5.58
CA ALA A 234 -5.51 -9.12 -6.42
C ALA A 234 -6.07 -10.12 -7.44
N ASP A 235 -5.53 -10.07 -8.64
CA ASP A 235 -5.75 -11.05 -9.69
C ASP A 235 -4.42 -11.75 -9.99
N LEU A 236 -4.27 -12.99 -9.53
CA LEU A 236 -3.02 -13.72 -9.64
C LEU A 236 -2.70 -14.18 -11.08
N ASP A 237 -3.66 -14.09 -11.99
CA ASP A 237 -3.43 -14.28 -13.43
C ASP A 237 -2.61 -13.12 -14.03
N LEU A 238 -2.56 -11.98 -13.35
CA LEU A 238 -1.79 -10.79 -13.71
C LEU A 238 -0.76 -10.43 -12.62
N PRO A 239 0.22 -11.29 -12.35
CA PRO A 239 1.07 -11.18 -11.16
C PRO A 239 1.95 -9.93 -11.12
N PHE A 240 2.15 -9.25 -12.24
CA PHE A 240 2.93 -8.01 -12.32
C PHE A 240 2.08 -6.73 -12.34
N GLU A 241 0.76 -6.85 -12.16
CA GLU A 241 -0.19 -5.74 -12.12
C GLU A 241 -1.24 -5.93 -11.01
N LEU A 242 -0.78 -6.45 -9.87
CA LEU A 242 -1.65 -6.77 -8.74
C LEU A 242 -2.28 -5.50 -8.15
N LYS A 243 -3.60 -5.47 -8.11
CA LYS A 243 -4.37 -4.38 -7.52
C LYS A 243 -4.29 -4.43 -6.00
N ARG A 244 -4.31 -3.25 -5.39
CA ARG A 244 -4.28 -3.12 -3.94
C ARG A 244 -5.51 -2.41 -3.38
N ILE A 245 -5.79 -2.66 -2.13
CA ILE A 245 -6.80 -1.96 -1.36
C ILE A 245 -6.13 -0.84 -0.59
N LYS A 246 -6.45 0.40 -0.93
CA LYS A 246 -5.91 1.58 -0.27
C LYS A 246 -6.42 1.69 1.16
N ALA A 247 -5.51 1.68 2.13
CA ALA A 247 -5.80 2.11 3.48
C ALA A 247 -5.59 3.63 3.57
N SER A 248 -6.63 4.38 3.89
CA SER A 248 -6.59 5.83 3.87
C SER A 248 -6.93 6.43 5.24
N GLY A 249 -6.09 7.35 5.71
CA GLY A 249 -6.37 8.10 6.93
C GLY A 249 -7.59 9.04 6.87
N LYS A 250 -8.20 9.16 5.70
CA LYS A 250 -9.49 9.86 5.51
C LYS A 250 -10.70 8.95 5.71
N ASP A 251 -10.47 7.64 5.79
CA ASP A 251 -11.54 6.67 5.92
C ASP A 251 -11.83 6.40 7.40
N ASN A 252 -13.11 6.26 7.71
CA ASN A 252 -13.53 5.67 8.96
C ASN A 252 -13.52 4.13 8.87
N PHE A 253 -13.73 3.47 9.99
CA PHE A 253 -13.70 2.00 10.05
C PHE A 253 -14.79 1.32 9.19
N PHE A 254 -15.91 1.98 8.95
CA PHE A 254 -16.95 1.46 8.06
C PHE A 254 -16.45 1.46 6.60
N ALA A 255 -15.85 2.57 6.15
CA ALA A 255 -15.25 2.67 4.82
C ALA A 255 -14.14 1.61 4.61
N PHE A 256 -13.28 1.39 5.61
CA PHE A 256 -12.29 0.31 5.58
C PHE A 256 -12.93 -1.06 5.35
N LYS A 257 -13.97 -1.41 6.12
CA LYS A 257 -14.67 -2.70 5.92
C LYS A 257 -15.25 -2.85 4.52
N LEU A 258 -15.79 -1.78 3.95
CA LEU A 258 -16.30 -1.80 2.58
C LEU A 258 -15.18 -2.04 1.57
N ARG A 259 -14.03 -1.38 1.74
CA ARG A 259 -12.86 -1.60 0.87
C ARG A 259 -12.40 -3.06 0.91
N VAL A 260 -12.27 -3.64 2.10
CA VAL A 260 -11.87 -5.06 2.25
C VAL A 260 -12.88 -6.00 1.58
N GLN A 261 -14.19 -5.71 1.68
CA GLN A 261 -15.23 -6.55 1.10
C GLN A 261 -15.36 -6.42 -0.41
N LYS A 262 -15.10 -5.24 -0.98
CA LYS A 262 -15.42 -4.91 -2.38
C LYS A 262 -14.20 -4.58 -3.24
N GLY A 263 -13.04 -4.33 -2.64
CA GLY A 263 -11.84 -3.85 -3.31
C GLY A 263 -11.74 -2.33 -3.40
N PHE A 264 -12.83 -1.59 -3.15
CA PHE A 264 -12.87 -0.12 -3.21
C PHE A 264 -13.93 0.45 -2.26
N ARG A 265 -13.89 1.75 -1.99
CA ARG A 265 -14.87 2.39 -1.08
C ARG A 265 -16.16 2.76 -1.79
N GLY A 266 -16.06 3.49 -2.90
CA GLY A 266 -17.19 4.07 -3.63
C GLY A 266 -16.70 4.88 -4.83
N PHE A 267 -17.62 5.59 -5.47
CA PHE A 267 -17.35 6.29 -6.72
C PHE A 267 -16.91 7.76 -6.53
N ILE A 268 -17.04 8.32 -5.32
CA ILE A 268 -16.63 9.68 -4.95
C ILE A 268 -15.87 9.70 -3.63
#